data_3dd3a45d05ab4b37e54bc3a25bd64287
#
_entry.id   3dd3a45d05ab4b37e54bc3a25bd64287
#
_cell.length_a   1.000
_cell.length_b   1.000
_cell.length_c   1.000
_cell.angle_alpha   90.00
_cell.angle_beta   90.00
_cell.angle_gamma   90.00
#
_symmetry.space_group_name_H-M   'P 1'
#
loop_
_entity.id
_entity.type
_entity.pdbx_description
1 polymer ?
#
loop_
_entity_poly.entity_id
_entity_poly.type
_entity_poly.pdbx_seq_one_letter_code
_entity_poly.pdbx_strand_id
1 'polypeptide(L)'
;MGYLSGSNITNTVASTFNINVSSSNHYITYSNGDGYNDIKYIPQMTIDYTGSYSNVLIAGLGLGVIPQWFATEKNSNVTVIENNNELISTIENFGYLHENINIIEADIFTYEPSSNYDIAVMDIWFDCYNSIYYQQTGSLINKYSVSSNIVSIPLRNY
;
A
#
# COMPACT_ATOMS: atom_id res chain seq x y z
N MET A 1 -4.03 -17.03 8.31
CA MET A 1 -3.74 -17.01 6.86
C MET A 1 -3.38 -15.58 6.50
N GLY A 2 -2.42 -15.37 5.57
CA GLY A 2 -2.12 -14.01 5.08
C GLY A 2 -3.24 -13.48 4.18
N TYR A 3 -3.32 -12.18 3.99
CA TYR A 3 -4.37 -11.51 3.17
C TYR A 3 -4.34 -11.90 1.69
N LEU A 4 -3.24 -12.47 1.21
CA LEU A 4 -3.10 -12.98 -0.15
C LEU A 4 -3.28 -14.49 -0.25
N SER A 5 -3.64 -15.17 0.84
CA SER A 5 -3.86 -16.61 0.85
C SER A 5 -5.04 -16.98 -0.05
N GLY A 6 -4.80 -17.88 -0.99
CA GLY A 6 -5.81 -18.29 -1.98
C GLY A 6 -5.94 -17.35 -3.18
N SER A 7 -5.12 -16.29 -3.27
CA SER A 7 -5.05 -15.45 -4.46
C SER A 7 -4.44 -16.19 -5.65
N ASN A 8 -4.76 -15.74 -6.86
CA ASN A 8 -4.20 -16.28 -8.10
C ASN A 8 -2.86 -15.61 -8.49
N ILE A 9 -2.12 -15.08 -7.51
CA ILE A 9 -0.82 -14.45 -7.75
C ILE A 9 0.17 -15.52 -8.22
N THR A 10 0.85 -15.24 -9.32
CA THR A 10 1.86 -16.13 -9.91
C THR A 10 3.21 -15.42 -10.03
N ASN A 11 4.26 -16.22 -10.22
CA ASN A 11 5.57 -15.68 -10.55
C ASN A 11 5.47 -14.79 -11.79
N THR A 12 5.97 -13.57 -11.66
CA THR A 12 5.91 -12.56 -12.71
C THR A 12 7.28 -11.89 -12.83
N VAL A 13 7.74 -11.74 -14.06
CA VAL A 13 8.92 -10.94 -14.40
C VAL A 13 8.44 -9.76 -15.22
N ALA A 14 8.54 -8.57 -14.66
CA ALA A 14 8.15 -7.31 -15.27
C ALA A 14 9.38 -6.42 -15.52
N SER A 15 9.23 -5.29 -16.16
CA SER A 15 10.36 -4.40 -16.45
C SER A 15 10.86 -3.67 -15.20
N THR A 16 9.97 -3.39 -14.25
CA THR A 16 10.25 -2.59 -13.06
C THR A 16 10.22 -3.37 -11.76
N PHE A 17 9.72 -4.60 -11.79
CA PHE A 17 9.62 -5.47 -10.60
C PHE A 17 9.56 -6.95 -10.99
N ASN A 18 9.75 -7.81 -9.98
CA ASN A 18 9.48 -9.24 -10.08
C ASN A 18 8.58 -9.67 -8.92
N ILE A 19 7.63 -10.56 -9.17
CA ILE A 19 6.84 -11.23 -8.13
C ILE A 19 7.26 -12.69 -8.10
N ASN A 20 7.65 -13.14 -6.92
CA ASN A 20 8.03 -14.54 -6.66
C ASN A 20 7.02 -15.14 -5.67
N VAL A 21 6.48 -16.28 -6.03
CA VAL A 21 5.50 -17.01 -5.22
C VAL A 21 6.11 -18.33 -4.78
N SER A 22 6.10 -18.58 -3.49
CA SER A 22 6.42 -19.87 -2.89
C SER A 22 5.21 -20.42 -2.13
N SER A 23 5.30 -21.64 -1.65
CA SER A 23 4.22 -22.28 -0.88
C SER A 23 3.77 -21.51 0.37
N SER A 24 4.60 -20.60 0.85
CA SER A 24 4.36 -19.88 2.11
C SER A 24 4.45 -18.35 2.01
N ASN A 25 5.00 -17.80 0.93
CA ASN A 25 5.26 -16.37 0.80
C ASN A 25 5.02 -15.88 -0.62
N HIS A 26 4.53 -14.65 -0.72
CA HIS A 26 4.57 -13.83 -1.92
C HIS A 26 5.62 -12.72 -1.69
N TYR A 27 6.48 -12.53 -2.64
CA TYR A 27 7.58 -11.57 -2.54
C TYR A 27 7.66 -10.72 -3.80
N ILE A 28 7.73 -9.41 -3.62
CA ILE A 28 7.96 -8.46 -4.70
C ILE A 28 9.35 -7.84 -4.55
N THR A 29 10.11 -7.82 -5.65
CA THR A 29 11.42 -7.15 -5.74
C THR A 29 11.37 -6.15 -6.86
N TYR A 30 11.77 -4.92 -6.59
CA TYR A 30 11.84 -3.87 -7.59
C TYR A 30 13.20 -3.85 -8.30
N SER A 31 13.25 -3.22 -9.47
CA SER A 31 14.46 -3.20 -10.31
C SER A 31 15.66 -2.48 -9.68
N ASN A 32 15.44 -1.61 -8.69
CA ASN A 32 16.49 -0.98 -7.90
C ASN A 32 17.12 -1.91 -6.82
N GLY A 33 16.63 -3.15 -6.70
CA GLY A 33 17.08 -4.12 -5.70
C GLY A 33 16.28 -4.15 -4.40
N ASP A 34 15.42 -3.16 -4.19
CA ASP A 34 14.53 -3.13 -3.02
C ASP A 34 13.41 -4.16 -3.17
N GLY A 35 12.94 -4.70 -2.06
CA GLY A 35 11.87 -5.66 -2.08
C GLY A 35 11.30 -5.94 -0.70
N TYR A 36 10.15 -6.61 -0.67
CA TYR A 36 9.53 -7.04 0.58
C TYR A 36 8.68 -8.30 0.38
N ASN A 37 8.50 -9.01 1.47
CA ASN A 37 7.62 -10.17 1.50
C ASN A 37 6.15 -9.76 1.64
N ASP A 38 5.25 -10.61 1.14
CA ASP A 38 3.88 -10.66 1.62
C ASP A 38 3.93 -10.89 3.13
N ILE A 39 3.56 -9.88 3.86
CA ILE A 39 3.60 -9.91 5.31
C ILE A 39 2.33 -10.65 5.75
N LYS A 40 2.51 -11.77 6.45
CA LYS A 40 1.39 -12.47 7.10
C LYS A 40 0.64 -11.57 8.09
N TYR A 41 1.25 -10.45 8.45
CA TYR A 41 0.74 -9.47 9.39
C TYR A 41 0.80 -8.08 8.75
N ILE A 42 -0.21 -7.29 9.01
CA ILE A 42 -0.22 -5.87 8.67
C ILE A 42 0.98 -5.19 9.34
N PRO A 43 1.74 -4.35 8.62
CA PRO A 43 2.79 -3.55 9.23
C PRO A 43 2.23 -2.73 10.39
N GLN A 44 3.03 -2.52 11.42
CA GLN A 44 2.61 -1.67 12.53
C GLN A 44 2.35 -0.25 12.02
N MET A 45 1.13 0.21 12.23
CA MET A 45 0.68 1.55 11.89
C MET A 45 0.29 2.30 13.16
N THR A 46 0.43 3.62 13.14
CA THR A 46 -0.05 4.47 14.25
C THR A 46 -1.54 4.71 14.08
N ILE A 47 -2.33 3.69 14.38
CA ILE A 47 -3.81 3.72 14.27
C ILE A 47 -4.43 2.97 15.44
N ASP A 48 -5.70 3.24 15.68
CA ASP A 48 -6.53 2.39 16.53
C ASP A 48 -7.06 1.21 15.69
N TYR A 49 -6.48 0.03 15.90
CA TYR A 49 -6.89 -1.20 15.19
C TYR A 49 -8.32 -1.65 15.51
N THR A 50 -8.94 -1.12 16.58
CA THR A 50 -10.35 -1.35 16.90
C THR A 50 -11.27 -0.31 16.28
N GLY A 51 -10.72 0.80 15.79
CA GLY A 51 -11.44 1.90 15.17
C GLY A 51 -12.13 1.53 13.86
N SER A 52 -13.07 2.38 13.47
CA SER A 52 -13.75 2.31 12.17
C SER A 52 -13.18 3.37 11.24
N TYR A 53 -12.88 2.98 10.01
CA TYR A 53 -12.36 3.86 8.97
C TYR A 53 -13.20 3.66 7.71
N SER A 54 -14.07 4.61 7.40
CA SER A 54 -14.99 4.50 6.25
C SER A 54 -14.28 4.81 4.93
N ASN A 55 -13.44 5.84 4.92
CA ASN A 55 -12.71 6.30 3.74
C ASN A 55 -11.21 6.32 4.04
N VAL A 56 -10.45 5.57 3.27
CA VAL A 56 -9.01 5.36 3.48
C VAL A 56 -8.26 5.74 2.20
N LEU A 57 -7.20 6.54 2.35
CA LEU A 57 -6.22 6.80 1.30
C LEU A 57 -4.95 5.99 1.60
N ILE A 58 -4.40 5.31 0.59
CA ILE A 58 -3.14 4.58 0.72
C ILE A 58 -2.21 5.01 -0.41
N ALA A 59 -1.01 5.43 -0.07
CA ALA A 59 0.07 5.63 -1.02
C ALA A 59 0.94 4.38 -1.09
N GLY A 60 1.07 3.83 -2.29
CA GLY A 60 1.76 2.58 -2.55
C GLY A 60 0.82 1.37 -2.57
N LEU A 61 0.86 0.61 -3.66
CA LEU A 61 0.07 -0.60 -3.85
C LEU A 61 0.79 -1.84 -3.34
N GLY A 62 2.03 -2.03 -3.77
CA GLY A 62 2.76 -3.27 -3.53
C GLY A 62 1.96 -4.49 -3.98
N LEU A 63 1.88 -5.49 -3.12
CA LEU A 63 1.01 -6.66 -3.32
C LEU A 63 -0.42 -6.45 -2.78
N GLY A 64 -0.80 -5.24 -2.43
CA GLY A 64 -2.16 -4.92 -1.98
C GLY A 64 -2.53 -5.38 -0.57
N VAL A 65 -1.58 -5.73 0.29
CA VAL A 65 -1.84 -6.28 1.64
C VAL A 65 -2.57 -5.27 2.52
N ILE A 66 -2.07 -4.04 2.61
CA ILE A 66 -2.71 -2.99 3.42
C ILE A 66 -4.08 -2.59 2.86
N PRO A 67 -4.24 -2.33 1.56
CA PRO A 67 -5.56 -2.09 0.97
C PRO A 67 -6.57 -3.19 1.27
N GLN A 68 -6.18 -4.46 1.08
CA GLN A 68 -7.05 -5.61 1.37
C GLN A 68 -7.48 -5.66 2.83
N TRP A 69 -6.57 -5.39 3.76
CA TRP A 69 -6.90 -5.37 5.18
C TRP A 69 -7.98 -4.34 5.50
N PHE A 70 -7.82 -3.09 5.04
CA PHE A 70 -8.84 -2.07 5.27
C PHE A 70 -10.17 -2.41 4.60
N ALA A 71 -10.15 -2.92 3.37
CA ALA A 71 -11.36 -3.27 2.66
C ALA A 71 -12.11 -4.45 3.30
N THR A 72 -11.38 -5.48 3.76
CA THR A 72 -11.98 -6.71 4.30
C THR A 72 -12.27 -6.62 5.80
N GLU A 73 -11.31 -6.16 6.61
CA GLU A 73 -11.45 -6.16 8.07
C GLU A 73 -12.18 -4.92 8.61
N LYS A 74 -12.12 -3.80 7.88
CA LYS A 74 -12.73 -2.53 8.26
C LYS A 74 -13.93 -2.16 7.41
N ASN A 75 -14.20 -2.91 6.35
CA ASN A 75 -15.24 -2.59 5.36
C ASN A 75 -15.10 -1.17 4.80
N SER A 76 -13.86 -0.73 4.59
CA SER A 76 -13.51 0.61 4.13
C SER A 76 -13.65 0.75 2.62
N ASN A 77 -13.99 1.97 2.18
CA ASN A 77 -13.72 2.40 0.81
C ASN A 77 -12.25 2.85 0.73
N VAL A 78 -11.47 2.19 -0.07
CA VAL A 78 -10.02 2.38 -0.13
C VAL A 78 -9.63 3.02 -1.46
N THR A 79 -8.96 4.16 -1.41
CA THR A 79 -8.30 4.78 -2.56
C THR A 79 -6.80 4.52 -2.47
N VAL A 80 -6.24 3.87 -3.47
CA VAL A 80 -4.79 3.60 -3.56
C VAL A 80 -4.19 4.52 -4.62
N ILE A 81 -3.12 5.22 -4.27
CA ILE A 81 -2.31 6.00 -5.21
C ILE A 81 -1.02 5.23 -5.48
N GLU A 82 -0.81 4.86 -6.74
CA GLU A 82 0.37 4.11 -7.20
C GLU A 82 0.86 4.75 -8.49
N ASN A 83 2.16 4.94 -8.62
CA ASN A 83 2.75 5.57 -9.80
C ASN A 83 3.30 4.57 -10.82
N ASN A 84 3.32 3.30 -10.52
CA ASN A 84 3.81 2.24 -11.41
C ASN A 84 2.65 1.57 -12.14
N ASN A 85 2.37 2.03 -13.36
CA ASN A 85 1.30 1.49 -14.20
C ASN A 85 1.44 -0.01 -14.49
N GLU A 86 2.67 -0.50 -14.66
CA GLU A 86 2.93 -1.93 -14.89
C GLU A 86 2.54 -2.78 -13.68
N LEU A 87 2.81 -2.27 -12.46
CA LEU A 87 2.40 -2.91 -11.22
C LEU A 87 0.87 -2.90 -11.07
N ILE A 88 0.22 -1.76 -11.31
CA ILE A 88 -1.25 -1.65 -11.28
C ILE A 88 -1.87 -2.71 -12.18
N SER A 89 -1.49 -2.72 -13.46
CA SER A 89 -2.05 -3.65 -14.44
C SER A 89 -1.82 -5.12 -14.05
N THR A 90 -0.65 -5.43 -13.52
CA THR A 90 -0.32 -6.80 -13.08
C THR A 90 -1.20 -7.24 -11.90
N ILE A 91 -1.34 -6.39 -10.89
CA ILE A 91 -2.12 -6.70 -9.69
C ILE A 91 -3.61 -6.81 -10.02
N GLU A 92 -4.14 -5.91 -10.85
CA GLU A 92 -5.54 -5.96 -11.31
C GLU A 92 -5.83 -7.24 -12.10
N ASN A 93 -4.89 -7.67 -12.98
CA ASN A 93 -5.04 -8.90 -13.76
C ASN A 93 -5.07 -10.18 -12.91
N PHE A 94 -4.50 -10.17 -11.71
CA PHE A 94 -4.65 -11.30 -10.78
C PHE A 94 -6.07 -11.43 -10.19
N GLY A 95 -6.84 -10.35 -10.16
CA GLY A 95 -8.26 -10.36 -9.84
C GLY A 95 -8.60 -10.71 -8.40
N TYR A 96 -7.70 -10.51 -7.43
CA TYR A 96 -7.94 -10.83 -6.02
C TYR A 96 -8.30 -9.63 -5.15
N LEU A 97 -8.16 -8.41 -5.67
CA LEU A 97 -8.45 -7.22 -4.91
C LEU A 97 -9.94 -7.09 -4.60
N HIS A 98 -10.24 -6.64 -3.40
CA HIS A 98 -11.60 -6.38 -2.97
C HIS A 98 -12.26 -5.26 -3.81
N GLU A 99 -13.55 -5.37 -4.06
CA GLU A 99 -14.31 -4.41 -4.90
C GLU A 99 -14.33 -2.97 -4.35
N ASN A 100 -14.12 -2.79 -3.05
CA ASN A 100 -14.02 -1.48 -2.40
C ASN A 100 -12.66 -0.81 -2.59
N ILE A 101 -11.72 -1.41 -3.32
CA ILE A 101 -10.40 -0.84 -3.59
C ILE A 101 -10.42 -0.18 -4.97
N ASN A 102 -10.18 1.12 -5.00
CA ASN A 102 -10.01 1.91 -6.21
C ASN A 102 -8.56 2.35 -6.34
N ILE A 103 -7.90 2.00 -7.44
CA ILE A 103 -6.51 2.36 -7.71
C ILE A 103 -6.49 3.54 -8.68
N ILE A 104 -5.70 4.55 -8.35
CA ILE A 104 -5.45 5.73 -9.18
C ILE A 104 -3.96 5.77 -9.52
N GLU A 105 -3.65 5.76 -10.82
CA GLU A 105 -2.29 5.99 -11.30
C GLU A 105 -1.92 7.45 -11.11
N ALA A 106 -1.12 7.75 -10.10
CA ALA A 106 -0.64 9.09 -9.79
C ALA A 106 0.59 9.06 -8.89
N ASP A 107 1.30 10.19 -8.84
CA ASP A 107 2.35 10.44 -7.85
C ASP A 107 1.72 11.05 -6.59
N ILE A 108 1.90 10.40 -5.44
CA ILE A 108 1.34 10.84 -4.16
C ILE A 108 1.82 12.25 -3.76
N PHE A 109 3.00 12.66 -4.20
CA PHE A 109 3.53 14.00 -3.89
C PHE A 109 2.79 15.12 -4.62
N THR A 110 2.22 14.81 -5.78
CA THR A 110 1.49 15.79 -6.61
C THR A 110 -0.01 15.55 -6.65
N TYR A 111 -0.49 14.38 -6.22
CA TYR A 111 -1.91 14.06 -6.19
C TYR A 111 -2.67 14.99 -5.25
N GLU A 112 -3.80 15.51 -5.72
CA GLU A 112 -4.70 16.36 -4.92
C GLU A 112 -5.96 15.57 -4.57
N PRO A 113 -6.19 15.31 -3.26
CA PRO A 113 -7.38 14.58 -2.82
C PRO A 113 -8.67 15.31 -3.20
N SER A 114 -9.61 14.58 -3.78
CA SER A 114 -10.96 15.11 -4.12
C SER A 114 -11.96 14.99 -2.98
N SER A 115 -11.60 14.34 -1.88
CA SER A 115 -12.44 14.10 -0.71
C SER A 115 -11.60 14.02 0.56
N ASN A 116 -12.29 14.03 1.71
CA ASN A 116 -11.64 13.81 3.00
C ASN A 116 -11.58 12.32 3.33
N TYR A 117 -10.53 11.93 4.05
CA TYR A 117 -10.28 10.57 4.50
C TYR A 117 -10.25 10.49 6.03
N ASP A 118 -10.65 9.36 6.57
CA ASP A 118 -10.46 9.08 8.01
C ASP A 118 -9.00 8.86 8.32
N ILE A 119 -8.29 8.21 7.39
CA ILE A 119 -6.86 7.95 7.50
C ILE A 119 -6.19 7.99 6.13
N ALA A 120 -4.97 8.52 6.08
CA ALA A 120 -4.04 8.38 4.96
C ALA A 120 -2.82 7.57 5.40
N VAL A 121 -2.53 6.48 4.69
CA VAL A 121 -1.39 5.60 4.96
C VAL A 121 -0.33 5.80 3.88
N MET A 122 0.88 6.17 4.27
CA MET A 122 2.00 6.43 3.35
C MET A 122 2.97 5.25 3.38
N ASP A 123 2.82 4.30 2.45
CA ASP A 123 3.60 3.06 2.36
C ASP A 123 4.39 2.98 1.04
N ILE A 124 5.27 3.95 0.83
CA ILE A 124 6.04 4.10 -0.41
C ILE A 124 7.55 3.92 -0.24
N TRP A 125 8.02 3.66 0.98
CA TRP A 125 9.45 3.56 1.27
C TRP A 125 9.85 2.13 1.64
N PHE A 126 11.03 1.73 1.18
CA PHE A 126 11.68 0.47 1.54
C PHE A 126 12.70 0.64 2.65
N ASP A 127 13.35 1.82 2.70
CA ASP A 127 14.32 2.20 3.73
C ASP A 127 13.79 3.38 4.54
N CYS A 128 13.50 3.15 5.81
CA CYS A 128 12.89 4.13 6.72
C CYS A 128 13.91 4.96 7.50
N TYR A 129 15.20 4.90 7.19
CA TYR A 129 16.24 5.50 8.03
C TYR A 129 17.18 6.47 7.32
N ASN A 130 16.92 6.83 6.06
CA ASN A 130 17.72 7.79 5.34
C ASN A 130 17.14 9.21 5.39
N SER A 131 17.96 10.20 5.01
CA SER A 131 17.56 11.61 5.04
C SER A 131 16.40 11.94 4.10
N ILE A 132 16.30 11.23 2.97
CA ILE A 132 15.21 11.40 1.99
C ILE A 132 13.90 10.95 2.60
N TYR A 133 13.88 9.81 3.29
CA TYR A 133 12.71 9.32 4.02
C TYR A 133 12.18 10.37 4.99
N TYR A 134 13.02 10.93 5.86
CA TYR A 134 12.58 11.94 6.84
C TYR A 134 12.05 13.22 6.19
N GLN A 135 12.67 13.65 5.11
CA GLN A 135 12.21 14.84 4.37
C GLN A 135 10.84 14.59 3.70
N GLN A 136 10.70 13.45 3.05
CA GLN A 136 9.47 13.08 2.33
C GLN A 136 8.31 12.81 3.29
N THR A 137 8.54 12.12 4.41
CA THR A 137 7.51 11.87 5.42
C THR A 137 6.95 13.17 5.98
N GLY A 138 7.80 14.14 6.33
CA GLY A 138 7.37 15.45 6.81
C GLY A 138 6.49 16.19 5.79
N SER A 139 6.89 16.17 4.52
CA SER A 139 6.13 16.78 3.43
C SER A 139 4.75 16.14 3.26
N LEU A 140 4.67 14.81 3.24
CA LEU A 140 3.40 14.10 3.07
C LEU A 140 2.49 14.24 4.29
N ILE A 141 3.02 14.20 5.50
CA ILE A 141 2.24 14.46 6.71
C ILE A 141 1.59 15.85 6.64
N ASN A 142 2.35 16.87 6.30
CA ASN A 142 1.83 18.23 6.17
C ASN A 142 0.77 18.34 5.08
N LYS A 143 1.02 17.75 3.91
CA LYS A 143 0.08 17.78 2.79
C LYS A 143 -1.24 17.11 3.12
N TYR A 144 -1.20 15.89 3.64
CA TYR A 144 -2.40 15.07 3.84
C TYR A 144 -3.12 15.30 5.17
N SER A 145 -2.51 16.01 6.13
CA SER A 145 -3.18 16.44 7.36
C SER A 145 -4.33 17.43 7.12
N VAL A 146 -4.41 18.03 5.93
CA VAL A 146 -5.52 18.93 5.55
C VAL A 146 -6.77 18.13 5.15
N SER A 147 -6.57 16.95 4.54
CA SER A 147 -7.65 16.12 3.99
C SER A 147 -7.85 14.79 4.72
N SER A 148 -7.10 14.55 5.81
CA SER A 148 -7.16 13.30 6.56
C SER A 148 -7.08 13.56 8.05
N ASN A 149 -7.89 12.84 8.84
CA ASN A 149 -7.87 12.95 10.29
C ASN A 149 -6.57 12.40 10.89
N ILE A 150 -6.03 11.36 10.25
CA ILE A 150 -4.79 10.68 10.66
C ILE A 150 -3.93 10.50 9.41
N VAL A 151 -2.64 10.76 9.53
CA VAL A 151 -1.63 10.35 8.54
C VAL A 151 -0.71 9.34 9.20
N SER A 152 -0.70 8.11 8.71
CA SER A 152 0.09 7.01 9.26
C SER A 152 1.18 6.57 8.30
N ILE A 153 2.35 6.28 8.86
CA ILE A 153 3.48 5.71 8.13
C ILE A 153 3.76 4.34 8.72
N PRO A 154 3.55 3.26 7.94
CA PRO A 154 3.79 1.92 8.43
C PRO A 154 5.25 1.70 8.80
N LEU A 155 5.48 1.09 9.96
CA LEU A 155 6.82 0.67 10.37
C LEU A 155 7.06 -0.73 9.82
N ARG A 156 8.03 -0.85 8.93
CA ARG A 156 8.51 -2.14 8.44
C ARG A 156 9.71 -2.55 9.27
N ASN A 157 9.54 -3.59 10.08
CA ASN A 157 10.66 -4.24 10.77
C ASN A 157 11.25 -5.26 9.79
N TYR A 158 12.43 -4.99 9.31
CA TYR A 158 13.22 -5.92 8.50
C TYR A 158 14.03 -6.87 9.39
#